data_f9b882d512e9f4968d21d1dcd7a8b640
#
_entry.id   f9b882d512e9f4968d21d1dcd7a8b640
#
_cell.length_a   1.000
_cell.length_b   1.000
_cell.length_c   1.000
_cell.angle_alpha   90.00
_cell.angle_beta   90.00
_cell.angle_gamma   90.00
#
_symmetry.space_group_name_H-M   'P 1'
#
loop_
_entity.id
_entity.type
_entity.pdbx_description
1 polymer ?
#
loop_
_entity_poly.entity_id
_entity_poly.type
_entity_poly.pdbx_seq_one_letter_code
_entity_poly.pdbx_strand_id
1 'polypeptide(L)'
;MKKLCGSAVQFNISLGDINANLDKATGALQRVADRGAQLAVLPEMWSCGYDYRNLTDLAKQTPRVLETIQEKCRTLDLVSVGSLPELEHGTIYNTAYLIDRGELLGKYRKLHLFSTMSEDRFLGAGNASLVADTSVGRLGIAICYDLRFPELFRKLALAGAEIICIPAEWPKPRQEHWRTLLRARAIENQLFIVAANCCRIQGKLDFFGMSQLISPLGNILA
;
A
#
# COMPACT_ATOMS: atom_id res chain seq x y z
N MET A 1 -6.88 24.30 6.45
CA MET A 1 -6.89 22.84 6.19
C MET A 1 -7.39 22.11 7.43
N LYS A 2 -8.32 21.16 7.29
CA LYS A 2 -8.68 20.27 8.41
C LYS A 2 -7.45 19.43 8.76
N LYS A 3 -7.20 19.26 10.07
CA LYS A 3 -6.11 18.40 10.56
C LYS A 3 -6.45 16.94 10.23
N LEU A 4 -5.64 16.28 9.40
CA LEU A 4 -5.76 14.86 9.08
C LEU A 4 -4.80 14.04 9.95
N CYS A 5 -5.29 12.97 10.56
CA CYS A 5 -4.48 11.96 11.21
C CYS A 5 -4.33 10.75 10.28
N GLY A 6 -3.15 10.58 9.69
CA GLY A 6 -2.80 9.42 8.87
C GLY A 6 -1.97 8.39 9.63
N SER A 7 -1.99 7.16 9.18
CA SER A 7 -1.19 6.07 9.75
C SER A 7 -0.58 5.18 8.66
N ALA A 8 0.69 4.88 8.78
CA ALA A 8 1.36 3.83 8.01
C ALA A 8 1.46 2.57 8.88
N VAL A 9 0.67 1.57 8.54
CA VAL A 9 0.57 0.33 9.31
C VAL A 9 1.74 -0.60 8.97
N GLN A 10 2.49 -1.00 9.98
CA GLN A 10 3.66 -1.86 9.82
C GLN A 10 3.50 -3.16 10.59
N PHE A 11 3.60 -4.30 9.92
CA PHE A 11 3.64 -5.62 10.52
C PHE A 11 4.44 -6.62 9.69
N ASN A 12 4.78 -7.74 10.30
CA ASN A 12 5.38 -8.87 9.59
C ASN A 12 4.29 -9.67 8.88
N ILE A 13 4.49 -9.94 7.61
CA ILE A 13 3.58 -10.76 6.82
C ILE A 13 3.95 -12.23 7.00
N SER A 14 2.99 -13.06 7.39
CA SER A 14 3.13 -14.52 7.39
C SER A 14 2.92 -15.02 5.97
N LEU A 15 3.98 -15.56 5.35
CA LEU A 15 3.95 -15.99 3.94
C LEU A 15 2.86 -17.05 3.72
N GLY A 16 1.92 -16.77 2.81
CA GLY A 16 0.82 -17.66 2.44
C GLY A 16 -0.32 -17.80 3.47
N ASP A 17 -0.20 -17.22 4.67
CA ASP A 17 -1.22 -17.35 5.72
C ASP A 17 -2.15 -16.15 5.76
N ILE A 18 -3.20 -16.24 4.92
CA ILE A 18 -4.21 -15.15 4.80
C ILE A 18 -4.91 -14.88 6.14
N ASN A 19 -5.26 -15.89 6.91
CA ASN A 19 -6.02 -15.68 8.13
C ASN A 19 -5.17 -14.95 9.20
N ALA A 20 -3.94 -15.40 9.43
CA ALA A 20 -3.04 -14.72 10.36
C ALA A 20 -2.75 -13.27 9.92
N ASN A 21 -2.62 -13.01 8.63
CA ASN A 21 -2.37 -11.66 8.12
C ASN A 21 -3.63 -10.79 8.20
N LEU A 22 -4.80 -11.34 7.95
CA LEU A 22 -6.09 -10.64 8.09
C LEU A 22 -6.34 -10.23 9.55
N ASP A 23 -6.04 -11.10 10.52
CA ASP A 23 -6.14 -10.79 11.94
C ASP A 23 -5.19 -9.65 12.34
N LYS A 24 -3.95 -9.66 11.83
CA LYS A 24 -2.98 -8.57 12.05
C LYS A 24 -3.48 -7.25 11.46
N ALA A 25 -3.99 -7.28 10.22
CA ALA A 25 -4.46 -6.09 9.52
C ALA A 25 -5.69 -5.50 10.23
N THR A 26 -6.71 -6.30 10.51
CA THR A 26 -7.94 -5.83 11.18
C THR A 26 -7.68 -5.32 12.59
N GLY A 27 -6.82 -6.01 13.35
CA GLY A 27 -6.38 -5.54 14.66
C GLY A 27 -5.55 -4.26 14.59
N ALA A 28 -4.73 -4.09 13.55
CA ALA A 28 -3.98 -2.85 13.36
C ALA A 28 -4.90 -1.68 12.96
N LEU A 29 -5.86 -1.90 12.06
CA LEU A 29 -6.86 -0.90 11.69
C LEU A 29 -7.66 -0.43 12.91
N GLN A 30 -8.07 -1.35 13.79
CA GLN A 30 -8.72 -1.00 15.05
C GLN A 30 -7.84 -0.08 15.91
N ARG A 31 -6.59 -0.49 16.15
CA ARG A 31 -5.65 0.29 17.00
C ARG A 31 -5.36 1.70 16.47
N VAL A 32 -5.27 1.88 15.14
CA VAL A 32 -5.02 3.21 14.58
C VAL A 32 -6.28 4.07 14.61
N ALA A 33 -7.46 3.49 14.39
CA ALA A 33 -8.75 4.19 14.52
C ALA A 33 -8.98 4.64 15.98
N ASP A 34 -8.70 3.79 16.98
CA ASP A 34 -8.79 4.13 18.41
C ASP A 34 -7.87 5.30 18.79
N ARG A 35 -6.85 5.58 17.98
CA ARG A 35 -5.95 6.74 18.13
C ARG A 35 -6.34 7.93 17.26
N GLY A 36 -7.51 7.87 16.62
CA GLY A 36 -8.08 8.95 15.82
C GLY A 36 -7.55 9.03 14.38
N ALA A 37 -6.93 7.96 13.86
CA ALA A 37 -6.55 7.91 12.46
C ALA A 37 -7.78 7.89 11.56
N GLN A 38 -7.74 8.66 10.48
CA GLN A 38 -8.77 8.72 9.45
C GLN A 38 -8.30 8.07 8.13
N LEU A 39 -6.98 7.89 7.98
CA LEU A 39 -6.33 7.21 6.85
C LEU A 39 -5.35 6.16 7.38
N ALA A 40 -5.44 4.94 6.88
CA ALA A 40 -4.50 3.86 7.16
C ALA A 40 -3.95 3.27 5.86
N VAL A 41 -2.62 3.21 5.72
CA VAL A 41 -1.96 2.50 4.62
C VAL A 41 -1.39 1.20 5.15
N LEU A 42 -1.81 0.08 4.57
CA LEU A 42 -1.32 -1.27 4.82
C LEU A 42 -0.15 -1.59 3.88
N PRO A 43 0.69 -2.59 4.19
CA PRO A 43 1.80 -2.98 3.33
C PRO A 43 1.37 -3.50 1.94
N GLU A 44 2.35 -3.80 1.11
CA GLU A 44 2.19 -4.48 -0.18
C GLU A 44 1.88 -5.95 0.02
N MET A 45 1.03 -6.55 -0.84
CA MET A 45 0.65 -7.98 -0.83
C MET A 45 0.36 -8.52 0.58
N TRP A 46 -0.14 -7.66 1.45
CA TRP A 46 -0.16 -7.87 2.90
C TRP A 46 -0.93 -9.12 3.36
N SER A 47 -1.86 -9.62 2.54
CA SER A 47 -2.65 -10.82 2.90
C SER A 47 -1.86 -12.12 2.82
N CYS A 48 -0.82 -12.19 1.98
CA CYS A 48 -0.12 -13.43 1.71
C CYS A 48 1.39 -13.30 1.45
N GLY A 49 1.89 -12.08 1.24
CA GLY A 49 3.26 -11.87 0.75
C GLY A 49 3.47 -12.44 -0.65
N TYR A 50 4.72 -12.60 -1.03
CA TYR A 50 5.10 -13.13 -2.34
C TYR A 50 5.26 -14.66 -2.34
N ASP A 51 4.23 -15.38 -1.91
CA ASP A 51 4.16 -16.85 -2.04
C ASP A 51 3.76 -17.25 -3.47
N TYR A 52 4.70 -17.14 -4.38
CA TYR A 52 4.48 -17.42 -5.81
C TYR A 52 4.00 -18.86 -6.10
N ARG A 53 4.31 -19.83 -5.22
CA ARG A 53 3.91 -21.22 -5.42
C ARG A 53 2.41 -21.43 -5.30
N ASN A 54 1.80 -20.69 -4.38
CA ASN A 54 0.38 -20.79 -4.04
C ASN A 54 -0.42 -19.56 -4.50
N LEU A 55 0.21 -18.63 -5.24
CA LEU A 55 -0.33 -17.30 -5.50
C LEU A 55 -1.71 -17.30 -6.16
N THR A 56 -1.96 -18.25 -7.07
CA THR A 56 -3.27 -18.38 -7.73
C THR A 56 -4.39 -18.71 -6.75
N ASP A 57 -4.15 -19.64 -5.82
CA ASP A 57 -5.18 -20.02 -4.84
C ASP A 57 -5.34 -18.95 -3.75
N LEU A 58 -4.26 -18.24 -3.41
CA LEU A 58 -4.31 -17.10 -2.52
C LEU A 58 -5.09 -15.94 -3.14
N ALA A 59 -4.89 -15.65 -4.44
CA ALA A 59 -5.61 -14.59 -5.14
C ALA A 59 -7.13 -14.85 -5.23
N LYS A 60 -7.57 -16.12 -5.33
CA LYS A 60 -8.99 -16.48 -5.27
C LYS A 60 -9.68 -16.09 -3.95
N GLN A 61 -8.91 -15.91 -2.88
CA GLN A 61 -9.44 -15.50 -1.57
C GLN A 61 -9.53 -13.97 -1.39
N THR A 62 -8.97 -13.19 -2.32
CA THR A 62 -8.98 -11.73 -2.25
C THR A 62 -10.38 -11.12 -2.10
N PRO A 63 -11.45 -11.62 -2.78
CA PRO A 63 -12.80 -11.08 -2.57
C PRO A 63 -13.24 -11.13 -1.10
N ARG A 64 -13.04 -12.28 -0.41
CA ARG A 64 -13.34 -12.43 1.01
C ARG A 64 -12.53 -11.47 1.89
N VAL A 65 -11.25 -11.33 1.59
CA VAL A 65 -10.36 -10.40 2.32
C VAL A 65 -10.85 -8.97 2.17
N LEU A 66 -11.22 -8.56 0.95
CA LEU A 66 -11.76 -7.23 0.66
C LEU A 66 -13.05 -6.96 1.42
N GLU A 67 -14.02 -7.89 1.40
CA GLU A 67 -15.28 -7.76 2.15
C GLU A 67 -15.01 -7.51 3.64
N THR A 68 -14.08 -8.26 4.23
CA THR A 68 -13.71 -8.09 5.64
C THR A 68 -13.12 -6.70 5.91
N ILE A 69 -12.23 -6.21 5.04
CA ILE A 69 -11.62 -4.88 5.21
C ILE A 69 -12.64 -3.77 4.95
N GLN A 70 -13.52 -3.92 3.96
CA GLN A 70 -14.61 -2.96 3.70
C GLN A 70 -15.53 -2.81 4.92
N GLU A 71 -15.96 -3.93 5.51
CA GLU A 71 -16.78 -3.90 6.73
C GLU A 71 -16.04 -3.26 7.90
N LYS A 72 -14.74 -3.59 8.06
CA LYS A 72 -13.91 -2.98 9.10
C LYS A 72 -13.77 -1.47 8.89
N CYS A 73 -13.51 -1.01 7.67
CA CYS A 73 -13.41 0.42 7.35
C CYS A 73 -14.73 1.16 7.55
N ARG A 74 -15.88 0.51 7.25
CA ARG A 74 -17.22 1.07 7.51
C ARG A 74 -17.44 1.28 9.00
N THR A 75 -17.16 0.25 9.81
CA THR A 75 -17.34 0.30 11.26
C THR A 75 -16.45 1.35 11.94
N LEU A 76 -15.24 1.55 11.41
CA LEU A 76 -14.24 2.45 11.98
C LEU A 76 -14.25 3.87 11.40
N ASP A 77 -15.13 4.17 10.44
CA ASP A 77 -15.15 5.45 9.70
C ASP A 77 -13.77 5.79 9.10
N LEU A 78 -13.10 4.80 8.47
CA LEU A 78 -11.69 4.83 8.10
C LEU A 78 -11.51 4.73 6.58
N VAL A 79 -10.56 5.51 6.03
CA VAL A 79 -10.02 5.28 4.68
C VAL A 79 -8.85 4.32 4.77
N SER A 80 -8.81 3.32 3.90
CA SER A 80 -7.72 2.33 3.87
C SER A 80 -7.18 2.13 2.46
N VAL A 81 -5.85 1.99 2.36
CA VAL A 81 -5.14 1.61 1.14
C VAL A 81 -4.18 0.48 1.47
N GLY A 82 -4.19 -0.58 0.69
CA GLY A 82 -3.24 -1.70 0.82
C GLY A 82 -3.29 -2.58 -0.44
N SER A 83 -2.23 -3.32 -0.76
CA SER A 83 -2.29 -4.15 -1.95
C SER A 83 -2.45 -5.63 -1.65
N LEU A 84 -3.15 -6.31 -2.56
CA LEU A 84 -3.52 -7.72 -2.52
C LEU A 84 -3.28 -8.35 -3.90
N PRO A 85 -3.14 -9.69 -3.98
CA PRO A 85 -3.14 -10.37 -5.27
C PRO A 85 -4.54 -10.34 -5.88
N GLU A 86 -4.68 -9.79 -7.07
CA GLU A 86 -5.92 -9.77 -7.85
C GLU A 86 -5.84 -10.80 -8.98
N LEU A 87 -6.79 -11.71 -9.07
CA LEU A 87 -6.92 -12.65 -10.19
C LEU A 87 -7.97 -12.13 -11.18
N GLU A 88 -7.56 -11.82 -12.42
CA GLU A 88 -8.47 -11.41 -13.47
C GLU A 88 -8.08 -12.08 -14.81
N HIS A 89 -9.01 -12.76 -15.43
CA HIS A 89 -8.83 -13.47 -16.73
C HIS A 89 -7.56 -14.37 -16.78
N GLY A 90 -7.27 -15.06 -15.66
CA GLY A 90 -6.11 -15.96 -15.55
C GLY A 90 -4.78 -15.26 -15.26
N THR A 91 -4.75 -13.94 -15.24
CA THR A 91 -3.56 -13.15 -14.85
C THR A 91 -3.70 -12.67 -13.41
N ILE A 92 -2.61 -12.73 -12.66
CA ILE A 92 -2.55 -12.21 -11.29
C ILE A 92 -1.84 -10.85 -11.32
N TYR A 93 -2.41 -9.88 -10.60
CA TYR A 93 -1.86 -8.52 -10.46
C TYR A 93 -1.58 -8.23 -8.98
N ASN A 94 -0.56 -7.42 -8.73
CA ASN A 94 -0.39 -6.76 -7.45
C ASN A 94 -1.24 -5.48 -7.46
N THR A 95 -2.37 -5.49 -6.75
CA THR A 95 -3.40 -4.46 -6.85
C THR A 95 -3.64 -3.78 -5.51
N ALA A 96 -3.43 -2.48 -5.44
CA ALA A 96 -3.85 -1.66 -4.31
C ALA A 96 -5.32 -1.29 -4.43
N TYR A 97 -6.04 -1.47 -3.33
CA TYR A 97 -7.46 -1.15 -3.20
C TYR A 97 -7.62 0.08 -2.31
N LEU A 98 -8.36 1.06 -2.79
CA LEU A 98 -8.73 2.26 -2.05
C LEU A 98 -10.15 2.10 -1.53
N ILE A 99 -10.28 1.99 -0.22
CA ILE A 99 -11.55 1.82 0.48
C ILE A 99 -11.80 3.05 1.34
N ASP A 100 -12.94 3.71 1.15
CA ASP A 100 -13.39 4.84 1.97
C ASP A 100 -14.65 4.44 2.72
N ARG A 101 -14.55 4.30 4.06
CA ARG A 101 -15.70 3.99 4.94
C ARG A 101 -16.50 2.77 4.49
N GLY A 102 -15.81 1.78 3.93
CA GLY A 102 -16.39 0.55 3.42
C GLY A 102 -16.77 0.56 1.94
N GLU A 103 -16.72 1.70 1.26
CA GLU A 103 -16.90 1.78 -0.18
C GLU A 103 -15.57 1.58 -0.91
N LEU A 104 -15.55 0.73 -1.94
CA LEU A 104 -14.41 0.56 -2.83
C LEU A 104 -14.43 1.67 -3.89
N LEU A 105 -13.60 2.70 -3.70
CA LEU A 105 -13.53 3.84 -4.63
C LEU A 105 -12.67 3.59 -5.87
N GLY A 106 -11.73 2.64 -5.78
CA GLY A 106 -10.87 2.34 -6.92
C GLY A 106 -9.82 1.27 -6.62
N LYS A 107 -9.22 0.78 -7.69
CA LYS A 107 -8.11 -0.17 -7.65
C LYS A 107 -6.97 0.30 -8.55
N TYR A 108 -5.74 0.10 -8.11
CA TYR A 108 -4.52 0.42 -8.83
C TYR A 108 -3.66 -0.82 -8.97
N ARG A 109 -3.41 -1.30 -10.18
CA ARG A 109 -2.47 -2.38 -10.47
C ARG A 109 -1.07 -1.80 -10.62
N LYS A 110 -0.10 -2.39 -9.92
CA LYS A 110 1.30 -1.99 -9.96
C LYS A 110 1.79 -1.86 -11.40
N LEU A 111 2.31 -0.69 -11.76
CA LEU A 111 2.79 -0.41 -13.12
C LEU A 111 4.19 -0.99 -13.34
N HIS A 112 5.08 -0.84 -12.36
CA HIS A 112 6.48 -1.22 -12.49
C HIS A 112 6.78 -2.45 -11.65
N LEU A 113 6.92 -3.58 -12.30
CA LEU A 113 7.21 -4.86 -11.65
C LEU A 113 8.70 -4.97 -11.32
N PHE A 114 9.02 -5.54 -10.16
CA PHE A 114 10.39 -5.67 -9.68
C PHE A 114 10.98 -7.04 -10.06
N SER A 115 11.68 -7.12 -11.18
CA SER A 115 12.24 -8.36 -11.74
C SER A 115 13.24 -9.07 -10.81
N THR A 116 13.98 -8.31 -9.97
CA THR A 116 14.88 -8.92 -8.97
C THR A 116 14.14 -9.81 -7.96
N MET A 117 12.85 -9.55 -7.70
CA MET A 117 11.96 -10.40 -6.92
C MET A 117 11.07 -11.30 -7.80
N SER A 118 11.38 -11.41 -9.09
CA SER A 118 10.67 -12.23 -10.07
C SER A 118 9.20 -11.84 -10.28
N GLU A 119 8.80 -10.62 -9.95
CA GLU A 119 7.42 -10.17 -10.13
C GLU A 119 6.96 -10.29 -11.60
N ASP A 120 7.83 -9.93 -12.53
CA ASP A 120 7.60 -9.99 -13.98
C ASP A 120 7.33 -11.40 -14.52
N ARG A 121 7.64 -12.45 -13.74
CA ARG A 121 7.39 -13.85 -14.12
C ARG A 121 6.03 -14.36 -13.65
N PHE A 122 5.47 -13.73 -12.61
CA PHE A 122 4.28 -14.23 -11.93
C PHE A 122 3.11 -13.24 -11.96
N LEU A 123 3.38 -11.97 -12.22
CA LEU A 123 2.38 -10.91 -12.15
C LEU A 123 2.26 -10.16 -13.46
N GLY A 124 1.05 -9.73 -13.77
CA GLY A 124 0.79 -8.77 -14.83
C GLY A 124 1.06 -7.33 -14.38
N ALA A 125 1.59 -6.51 -15.29
CA ALA A 125 1.71 -5.08 -15.06
C ALA A 125 0.37 -4.37 -15.27
N GLY A 126 0.11 -3.32 -14.48
CA GLY A 126 -0.98 -2.39 -14.70
C GLY A 126 -0.73 -1.47 -15.90
N ASN A 127 -1.72 -0.68 -16.25
CA ASN A 127 -1.67 0.25 -17.39
C ASN A 127 -2.22 1.65 -17.10
N ALA A 128 -2.72 1.88 -15.89
CA ALA A 128 -3.37 3.14 -15.50
C ALA A 128 -2.92 3.59 -14.10
N SER A 129 -2.78 4.92 -13.93
CA SER A 129 -2.60 5.55 -12.61
C SER A 129 -3.96 5.78 -11.95
N LEU A 130 -3.97 5.87 -10.61
CA LEU A 130 -5.18 6.15 -9.82
C LEU A 130 -4.97 7.41 -8.98
N VAL A 131 -5.87 8.37 -9.14
CA VAL A 131 -6.12 9.46 -8.21
C VAL A 131 -7.63 9.52 -7.97
N ALA A 132 -8.05 9.57 -6.72
CA ALA A 132 -9.47 9.59 -6.37
C ALA A 132 -9.75 10.57 -5.22
N ASP A 133 -10.94 11.18 -5.26
CA ASP A 133 -11.48 12.00 -4.16
C ASP A 133 -11.97 11.07 -3.05
N THR A 134 -11.59 11.37 -1.81
CA THR A 134 -12.00 10.62 -0.62
C THR A 134 -12.47 11.55 0.47
N SER A 135 -13.04 10.99 1.53
CA SER A 135 -13.44 11.76 2.72
C SER A 135 -12.29 12.48 3.44
N VAL A 136 -11.03 12.10 3.13
CA VAL A 136 -9.81 12.68 3.77
C VAL A 136 -8.94 13.50 2.82
N GLY A 137 -9.40 13.75 1.60
CA GLY A 137 -8.67 14.48 0.56
C GLY A 137 -8.45 13.65 -0.69
N ARG A 138 -7.69 14.19 -1.63
CA ARG A 138 -7.44 13.57 -2.92
C ARG A 138 -6.21 12.68 -2.86
N LEU A 139 -6.42 11.36 -2.96
CA LEU A 139 -5.38 10.36 -2.79
C LEU A 139 -4.86 9.84 -4.14
N GLY A 140 -3.53 9.82 -4.30
CA GLY A 140 -2.81 9.11 -5.35
C GLY A 140 -2.23 7.80 -4.83
N ILE A 141 -2.12 6.78 -5.69
CA ILE A 141 -1.63 5.46 -5.30
C ILE A 141 -0.39 5.09 -6.13
N ALA A 142 0.63 4.57 -5.44
CA ALA A 142 1.79 3.91 -6.03
C ALA A 142 2.12 2.67 -5.19
N ILE A 143 2.77 1.65 -5.74
CA ILE A 143 3.14 0.45 -5.00
C ILE A 143 4.66 0.26 -5.06
N CYS A 144 5.31 0.26 -3.89
CA CYS A 144 6.69 -0.22 -3.68
C CYS A 144 7.69 0.24 -4.77
N TYR A 145 8.02 -0.61 -5.73
CA TYR A 145 9.01 -0.35 -6.77
C TYR A 145 8.66 0.86 -7.67
N ASP A 146 7.37 1.21 -7.77
CA ASP A 146 6.92 2.45 -8.43
C ASP A 146 7.61 3.69 -7.88
N LEU A 147 8.06 3.66 -6.62
CA LEU A 147 8.80 4.74 -5.97
C LEU A 147 10.05 5.19 -6.76
N ARG A 148 10.62 4.32 -7.60
CA ARG A 148 11.79 4.64 -8.42
C ARG A 148 11.48 5.49 -9.65
N PHE A 149 10.21 5.62 -10.02
CA PHE A 149 9.77 6.25 -11.27
C PHE A 149 9.13 7.60 -10.98
N PRO A 150 9.90 8.72 -11.05
CA PRO A 150 9.39 10.06 -10.76
C PRO A 150 8.25 10.49 -11.67
N GLU A 151 8.19 9.96 -12.89
CA GLU A 151 7.17 10.26 -13.88
C GLU A 151 5.77 9.89 -13.38
N LEU A 152 5.62 8.75 -12.69
CA LEU A 152 4.36 8.36 -12.08
C LEU A 152 3.93 9.36 -11.00
N PHE A 153 4.85 9.76 -10.12
CA PHE A 153 4.54 10.71 -9.04
C PHE A 153 4.18 12.08 -9.59
N ARG A 154 4.89 12.54 -10.63
CA ARG A 154 4.54 13.78 -11.32
C ARG A 154 3.14 13.69 -11.94
N LYS A 155 2.81 12.58 -12.59
CA LYS A 155 1.48 12.35 -13.16
C LYS A 155 0.40 12.39 -12.09
N LEU A 156 0.61 11.74 -10.93
CA LEU A 156 -0.34 11.76 -9.80
C LEU A 156 -0.52 13.19 -9.25
N ALA A 157 0.57 13.94 -9.07
CA ALA A 157 0.53 15.33 -8.61
C ALA A 157 -0.24 16.24 -9.58
N LEU A 158 0.03 16.14 -10.90
CA LEU A 158 -0.67 16.90 -11.91
C LEU A 158 -2.16 16.53 -12.04
N ALA A 159 -2.52 15.29 -11.68
CA ALA A 159 -3.91 14.86 -11.55
C ALA A 159 -4.57 15.36 -10.25
N GLY A 160 -3.85 16.12 -9.43
CA GLY A 160 -4.36 16.79 -8.23
C GLY A 160 -4.27 15.95 -6.95
N ALA A 161 -3.46 14.91 -6.90
CA ALA A 161 -3.23 14.19 -5.64
C ALA A 161 -2.62 15.15 -4.60
N GLU A 162 -3.13 15.10 -3.37
CA GLU A 162 -2.62 15.84 -2.20
C GLU A 162 -1.76 14.95 -1.32
N ILE A 163 -2.09 13.65 -1.30
CA ILE A 163 -1.40 12.62 -0.52
C ILE A 163 -1.17 11.42 -1.44
N ILE A 164 0.04 10.87 -1.45
CA ILE A 164 0.31 9.60 -2.12
C ILE A 164 0.48 8.49 -1.08
N CYS A 165 -0.33 7.43 -1.21
CA CYS A 165 -0.28 6.25 -0.40
C CYS A 165 0.59 5.19 -1.08
N ILE A 166 1.55 4.60 -0.34
CA ILE A 166 2.54 3.67 -0.89
C ILE A 166 2.60 2.40 -0.03
N PRO A 167 1.79 1.37 -0.35
CA PRO A 167 2.02 0.01 0.13
C PRO A 167 3.38 -0.52 -0.34
N ALA A 168 4.15 -1.19 0.52
CA ALA A 168 5.46 -1.74 0.16
C ALA A 168 5.84 -3.02 0.90
N GLU A 169 6.57 -3.88 0.20
CA GLU A 169 7.48 -4.91 0.70
C GLU A 169 8.91 -4.58 0.22
N TRP A 170 9.51 -3.54 0.82
CA TRP A 170 10.82 -3.02 0.40
C TRP A 170 11.94 -3.68 1.22
N PRO A 171 12.87 -4.42 0.57
CA PRO A 171 13.87 -5.23 1.27
C PRO A 171 15.06 -4.40 1.80
N LYS A 172 15.65 -4.87 2.88
CA LYS A 172 16.72 -4.23 3.66
C LYS A 172 17.94 -3.75 2.86
N PRO A 173 18.47 -4.47 1.84
CA PRO A 173 19.65 -3.99 1.11
C PRO A 173 19.45 -2.64 0.39
N ARG A 174 18.22 -2.15 0.31
CA ARG A 174 17.85 -0.91 -0.38
C ARG A 174 17.23 0.14 0.54
N GLN A 175 17.51 0.07 1.83
CA GLN A 175 16.96 0.95 2.86
C GLN A 175 17.24 2.43 2.57
N GLU A 176 18.45 2.79 2.14
CA GLU A 176 18.79 4.18 1.83
C GLU A 176 18.04 4.71 0.60
N HIS A 177 17.77 3.83 -0.39
CA HIS A 177 16.92 4.23 -1.52
C HIS A 177 15.50 4.56 -1.07
N TRP A 178 14.93 3.76 -0.15
CA TRP A 178 13.61 4.01 0.44
C TRP A 178 13.53 5.38 1.09
N ARG A 179 14.44 5.66 2.02
CA ARG A 179 14.50 6.92 2.76
C ARG A 179 14.65 8.14 1.84
N THR A 180 15.58 8.05 0.89
CA THR A 180 15.88 9.16 -0.02
C THR A 180 14.75 9.41 -1.00
N LEU A 181 14.24 8.35 -1.65
CA LEU A 181 13.22 8.49 -2.68
C LEU A 181 11.88 8.96 -2.12
N LEU A 182 11.43 8.47 -0.97
CA LEU A 182 10.19 8.94 -0.35
C LEU A 182 10.23 10.47 -0.11
N ARG A 183 11.32 10.98 0.44
CA ARG A 183 11.51 12.42 0.66
C ARG A 183 11.58 13.19 -0.64
N ALA A 184 12.29 12.66 -1.64
CA ALA A 184 12.39 13.29 -2.96
C ALA A 184 11.00 13.44 -3.60
N ARG A 185 10.17 12.37 -3.59
CA ARG A 185 8.81 12.42 -4.14
C ARG A 185 7.91 13.43 -3.44
N ALA A 186 8.05 13.56 -2.12
CA ALA A 186 7.31 14.57 -1.36
C ALA A 186 7.72 15.99 -1.76
N ILE A 187 9.04 16.29 -1.78
CA ILE A 187 9.60 17.62 -2.03
C ILE A 187 9.33 18.08 -3.46
N GLU A 188 9.67 17.25 -4.45
CA GLU A 188 9.58 17.63 -5.88
C GLU A 188 8.15 17.82 -6.39
N ASN A 189 7.16 17.20 -5.71
CA ASN A 189 5.75 17.28 -6.06
C ASN A 189 4.93 18.09 -5.06
N GLN A 190 5.52 18.54 -3.95
CA GLN A 190 4.89 19.34 -2.90
C GLN A 190 3.62 18.69 -2.33
N LEU A 191 3.70 17.38 -2.03
CA LEU A 191 2.58 16.58 -1.51
C LEU A 191 2.99 15.73 -0.30
N PHE A 192 2.01 15.24 0.42
CA PHE A 192 2.24 14.32 1.52
C PHE A 192 2.49 12.89 1.01
N ILE A 193 3.33 12.14 1.72
CA ILE A 193 3.53 10.71 1.50
C ILE A 193 3.12 9.95 2.76
N VAL A 194 2.34 8.88 2.58
CA VAL A 194 2.06 7.87 3.60
C VAL A 194 2.54 6.52 3.05
N ALA A 195 3.66 6.03 3.54
CA ALA A 195 4.32 4.84 3.02
C ALA A 195 4.39 3.75 4.10
N ALA A 196 3.76 2.60 3.84
CA ALA A 196 3.73 1.45 4.73
C ALA A 196 4.60 0.33 4.18
N ASN A 197 5.67 -0.01 4.89
CA ASN A 197 6.54 -1.14 4.56
C ASN A 197 6.29 -2.29 5.55
N CYS A 198 6.38 -3.54 5.09
CA CYS A 198 6.41 -4.68 5.99
C CYS A 198 7.75 -4.76 6.75
N CYS A 199 7.81 -5.62 7.77
CA CYS A 199 9.01 -5.78 8.60
C CYS A 199 9.31 -7.25 8.90
N ARG A 200 10.56 -7.51 9.34
CA ARG A 200 11.09 -8.83 9.72
C ARG A 200 11.31 -9.75 8.52
N ILE A 201 11.76 -10.95 8.83
CA ILE A 201 12.12 -11.97 7.83
C ILE A 201 10.86 -12.64 7.30
N GLN A 202 10.80 -12.76 5.96
CA GLN A 202 9.79 -13.50 5.23
C GLN A 202 10.52 -14.41 4.23
N GLY A 203 10.52 -15.70 4.49
CA GLY A 203 11.33 -16.65 3.73
C GLY A 203 12.83 -16.31 3.80
N LYS A 204 13.42 -15.94 2.66
CA LYS A 204 14.83 -15.53 2.56
C LYS A 204 15.04 -14.00 2.56
N LEU A 205 13.97 -13.23 2.58
CA LEU A 205 14.01 -11.78 2.50
C LEU A 205 13.91 -11.16 3.91
N ASP A 206 14.73 -10.14 4.16
CA ASP A 206 14.70 -9.34 5.38
C ASP A 206 14.14 -7.95 5.04
N PHE A 207 13.04 -7.58 5.70
CA PHE A 207 12.35 -6.32 5.56
C PHE A 207 12.57 -5.46 6.80
N PHE A 208 12.97 -4.22 6.61
CA PHE A 208 13.43 -3.36 7.71
C PHE A 208 12.33 -2.51 8.33
N GLY A 209 11.11 -2.52 7.79
CA GLY A 209 10.05 -1.61 8.22
C GLY A 209 10.32 -0.18 7.76
N MET A 210 10.48 0.76 8.69
CA MET A 210 10.65 2.19 8.42
C MET A 210 9.52 2.75 7.55
N SER A 211 8.30 2.38 7.92
CA SER A 211 7.11 3.05 7.41
C SER A 211 7.18 4.53 7.79
N GLN A 212 6.75 5.44 6.90
CA GLN A 212 6.94 6.87 7.11
C GLN A 212 5.73 7.69 6.67
N LEU A 213 5.48 8.76 7.40
CA LEU A 213 4.64 9.88 6.98
C LEU A 213 5.57 11.07 6.70
N ILE A 214 5.46 11.66 5.52
CA ILE A 214 6.37 12.73 5.09
C ILE A 214 5.56 13.93 4.61
N SER A 215 5.97 15.12 5.05
CA SER A 215 5.36 16.39 4.66
C SER A 215 5.84 16.83 3.26
N PRO A 216 5.15 17.79 2.60
CA PRO A 216 5.59 18.38 1.35
C PRO A 216 6.97 19.03 1.39
N LEU A 217 7.46 19.38 2.59
CA LEU A 217 8.82 19.90 2.79
C LEU A 217 9.87 18.80 3.00
N GLY A 218 9.49 17.53 2.92
CA GLY A 218 10.38 16.39 3.13
C GLY A 218 10.67 16.07 4.59
N ASN A 219 9.95 16.70 5.55
CA ASN A 219 10.09 16.37 6.96
C ASN A 219 9.38 15.05 7.27
N ILE A 220 10.06 14.17 8.01
CA ILE A 220 9.45 12.95 8.54
C ILE A 220 8.54 13.37 9.70
N LEU A 221 7.26 13.07 9.59
CA LEU A 221 6.23 13.38 10.59
C LEU A 221 6.04 12.22 11.58
N ALA A 222 6.25 10.97 11.10
CA ALA A 222 6.23 9.74 11.89
C ALA A 222 7.00 8.64 11.17
#